data_717811e6bdb3c0cf8d64ff8f65822c13
#
_entry.id   717811e6bdb3c0cf8d64ff8f65822c13
#
_cell.length_a   1.000
_cell.length_b   1.000
_cell.length_c   1.000
_cell.angle_alpha   90.00
_cell.angle_beta   90.00
_cell.angle_gamma   90.00
#
_symmetry.space_group_name_H-M   'P 1'
#
loop_
_entity.id
_entity.type
_entity.pdbx_description
1 polymer ?
#
loop_
_entity_poly.entity_id
_entity_poly.type
_entity_poly.pdbx_seq_one_letter_code
_entity_poly.pdbx_strand_id
1 'polypeptide(L)'
;MICRILILLTIIVSSCIKIPKDSYVSELKVPFKFDWKTIEAQTVKIVELSNVINGKGDTIATLLPPGDYSLTVVKNSTLSVVKSISAPATKAIGGSIKEAVYFPSKGRYATVMFEDLFPSKGDMDMNDAVFGLNIEFFVDNTAKVRAFRINIQPRAIGSSYPSIGLAASIYTFPGVSFVEKISHSSNSYVNDLFRVNAAGGEYSVEQGNLFDVIPITGNFRAYFNNSKDLFLNVRNIDPFTSTQEFYVDVELKSNAKFPFSSLTLLEPAATGKVNIDIFGVFGGRGKEVHFKDGRPTNYFYYPYFVSTNTSNFATVDNWVWAVLSDQSIRHPQEFKKIYHAYPNFKSWAESGGGGGAGWYAPAVLDSLWTSGNFSYVN
;
A
#
# COMPACT_ATOMS: atom_id res chain seq x y z
N MET A 1 0.97 -56.45 44.58
CA MET A 1 1.79 -55.58 43.69
C MET A 1 0.82 -54.75 42.87
N ILE A 2 0.53 -53.53 43.33
CA ILE A 2 -0.52 -52.65 42.74
C ILE A 2 0.20 -51.64 41.85
N CYS A 3 -0.04 -51.75 40.55
CA CYS A 3 0.46 -50.82 39.56
C CYS A 3 -0.43 -49.57 39.56
N ARG A 4 0.11 -48.44 40.04
CA ARG A 4 -0.55 -47.14 39.95
C ARG A 4 -0.27 -46.53 38.58
N ILE A 5 -1.32 -46.47 37.75
CA ILE A 5 -1.30 -45.71 36.48
C ILE A 5 -1.51 -44.24 36.80
N LEU A 6 -0.46 -43.44 36.59
CA LEU A 6 -0.53 -41.97 36.70
C LEU A 6 -1.09 -41.44 35.37
N ILE A 7 -2.34 -41.03 35.35
CA ILE A 7 -2.93 -40.32 34.19
C ILE A 7 -2.48 -38.86 34.29
N LEU A 8 -1.57 -38.48 33.43
CA LEU A 8 -1.15 -37.09 33.27
C LEU A 8 -2.23 -36.36 32.44
N LEU A 9 -3.09 -35.60 33.11
CA LEU A 9 -4.09 -34.77 32.47
C LEU A 9 -3.39 -33.50 31.96
N THR A 10 -2.97 -33.50 30.72
CA THR A 10 -2.51 -32.30 30.03
C THR A 10 -3.71 -31.40 29.74
N ILE A 11 -3.89 -30.40 30.58
CA ILE A 11 -4.84 -29.31 30.30
C ILE A 11 -4.23 -28.49 29.18
N ILE A 12 -4.68 -28.72 27.96
CA ILE A 12 -4.45 -27.81 26.84
C ILE A 12 -5.32 -26.58 27.14
N VAL A 13 -4.69 -25.57 27.71
CA VAL A 13 -5.28 -24.22 27.77
C VAL A 13 -5.20 -23.67 26.35
N SER A 14 -6.15 -24.04 25.50
CA SER A 14 -6.42 -23.26 24.32
C SER A 14 -6.97 -21.93 24.85
N SER A 15 -6.11 -20.94 24.92
CA SER A 15 -6.54 -19.54 25.01
C SER A 15 -7.30 -19.24 23.71
N CYS A 16 -8.59 -19.60 23.69
CA CYS A 16 -9.52 -18.97 22.76
C CYS A 16 -9.52 -17.50 23.13
N ILE A 17 -8.71 -16.71 22.45
CA ILE A 17 -8.98 -15.29 22.32
C ILE A 17 -10.39 -15.26 21.76
N LYS A 18 -11.37 -14.91 22.60
CA LYS A 18 -12.72 -14.63 22.14
C LYS A 18 -12.59 -13.41 21.24
N ILE A 19 -12.47 -13.65 19.94
CA ILE A 19 -12.70 -12.61 18.94
C ILE A 19 -14.08 -12.06 19.27
N PRO A 20 -14.23 -10.77 19.61
CA PRO A 20 -15.54 -10.22 19.91
C PRO A 20 -16.45 -10.56 18.73
N LYS A 21 -17.60 -11.17 19.01
CA LYS A 21 -18.59 -11.42 17.97
C LYS A 21 -18.83 -10.11 17.25
N ASP A 22 -18.72 -10.12 15.92
CA ASP A 22 -18.89 -8.98 15.02
C ASP A 22 -20.23 -8.24 15.22
N SER A 23 -20.35 -7.52 16.33
CA SER A 23 -21.54 -6.73 16.63
C SER A 23 -21.60 -5.42 15.84
N TYR A 24 -20.51 -5.06 15.13
CA TYR A 24 -20.43 -3.77 14.47
C TYR A 24 -20.66 -3.80 12.95
N VAL A 25 -20.99 -4.94 12.36
CA VAL A 25 -21.55 -5.00 11.00
C VAL A 25 -22.74 -4.05 10.86
N SER A 26 -23.48 -3.83 11.96
CA SER A 26 -24.57 -2.87 12.03
C SER A 26 -24.14 -1.42 12.30
N GLU A 27 -22.89 -1.17 12.67
CA GLU A 27 -22.40 0.16 13.05
C GLU A 27 -21.96 1.03 11.86
N LEU A 28 -21.60 0.41 10.72
CA LEU A 28 -21.18 1.10 9.50
C LEU A 28 -22.07 0.71 8.32
N LYS A 29 -22.71 1.69 7.70
CA LYS A 29 -23.53 1.52 6.49
C LYS A 29 -22.79 2.14 5.29
N VAL A 30 -21.77 1.45 4.81
CA VAL A 30 -20.89 1.96 3.76
C VAL A 30 -21.47 1.67 2.38
N PRO A 31 -21.62 2.68 1.48
CA PRO A 31 -22.08 2.45 0.10
C PRO A 31 -21.15 1.47 -0.62
N PHE A 32 -21.73 0.50 -1.33
CA PHE A 32 -20.97 -0.56 -2.01
C PHE A 32 -19.91 -0.02 -3.01
N LYS A 33 -20.18 1.13 -3.64
CA LYS A 33 -19.26 1.75 -4.60
C LYS A 33 -18.09 2.51 -3.94
N PHE A 34 -18.11 2.69 -2.62
CA PHE A 34 -17.02 3.40 -1.94
C PHE A 34 -15.75 2.55 -1.93
N ASP A 35 -14.64 3.17 -2.29
CA ASP A 35 -13.36 2.52 -2.55
C ASP A 35 -12.32 2.63 -1.42
N TRP A 36 -12.66 3.32 -0.33
CA TRP A 36 -11.81 3.51 0.86
C TRP A 36 -10.48 4.23 0.60
N LYS A 37 -10.44 5.04 -0.44
CA LYS A 37 -9.25 5.82 -0.83
C LYS A 37 -9.58 7.32 -0.87
N THR A 38 -8.59 8.14 -0.54
CA THR A 38 -8.68 9.60 -0.61
C THR A 38 -8.20 10.17 -1.95
N ILE A 39 -7.94 9.30 -2.92
CA ILE A 39 -7.32 9.64 -4.20
C ILE A 39 -8.26 9.39 -5.38
N GLU A 40 -7.98 10.08 -6.48
CA GLU A 40 -8.64 9.90 -7.77
C GLU A 40 -7.66 10.13 -8.91
N ALA A 41 -7.98 9.62 -10.10
CA ALA A 41 -7.25 9.92 -11.33
C ALA A 41 -7.78 11.19 -11.99
N GLN A 42 -6.91 12.17 -12.24
CA GLN A 42 -7.26 13.38 -13.01
C GLN A 42 -6.44 13.44 -14.31
N THR A 43 -7.10 13.68 -15.43
CA THR A 43 -6.42 13.83 -16.72
C THR A 43 -5.93 15.26 -16.90
N VAL A 44 -4.63 15.40 -17.26
CA VAL A 44 -3.99 16.67 -17.54
C VAL A 44 -3.31 16.59 -18.90
N LYS A 45 -3.55 17.62 -19.76
CA LYS A 45 -2.88 17.76 -21.05
C LYS A 45 -1.73 18.74 -20.92
N ILE A 46 -0.52 18.31 -21.24
CA ILE A 46 0.70 19.11 -21.26
C ILE A 46 0.98 19.46 -22.73
N VAL A 47 1.10 20.75 -23.04
CA VAL A 47 1.34 21.26 -24.41
C VAL A 47 2.79 21.70 -24.65
N GLU A 48 3.50 22.01 -23.57
CA GLU A 48 4.94 22.35 -23.57
C GLU A 48 5.59 21.87 -22.27
N LEU A 49 6.91 21.81 -22.20
CA LEU A 49 7.63 21.34 -21.00
C LEU A 49 7.13 22.06 -19.74
N SER A 50 6.54 21.33 -18.81
CA SER A 50 5.82 21.90 -17.67
C SER A 50 6.02 21.11 -16.39
N ASN A 51 5.83 21.79 -15.26
CA ASN A 51 5.60 21.19 -13.96
C ASN A 51 4.10 21.19 -13.63
N VAL A 52 3.67 20.28 -12.75
CA VAL A 52 2.29 20.27 -12.22
C VAL A 52 2.35 20.41 -10.72
N ILE A 53 1.57 21.34 -10.17
CA ILE A 53 1.43 21.58 -8.75
C ILE A 53 -0.05 21.45 -8.34
N ASN A 54 -0.31 21.02 -7.10
CA ASN A 54 -1.66 21.00 -6.56
C ASN A 54 -2.03 22.37 -5.92
N GLY A 55 -3.30 22.52 -5.52
CA GLY A 55 -3.80 23.75 -4.88
C GLY A 55 -3.15 24.09 -3.53
N LYS A 56 -2.38 23.17 -2.93
CA LYS A 56 -1.59 23.40 -1.71
C LYS A 56 -0.14 23.83 -2.02
N GLY A 57 0.25 23.88 -3.29
CA GLY A 57 1.61 24.16 -3.73
C GLY A 57 2.55 22.95 -3.77
N ASP A 58 2.09 21.74 -3.48
CA ASP A 58 2.92 20.54 -3.57
C ASP A 58 3.17 20.16 -5.04
N THR A 59 4.38 19.74 -5.34
CA THR A 59 4.77 19.31 -6.70
C THR A 59 4.26 17.90 -6.98
N ILE A 60 3.37 17.78 -7.97
CA ILE A 60 2.82 16.50 -8.46
C ILE A 60 3.70 15.95 -9.60
N ALA A 61 4.23 16.84 -10.44
CA ALA A 61 5.12 16.41 -11.50
C ALA A 61 6.15 17.47 -11.87
N THR A 62 7.30 17.01 -12.36
CA THR A 62 8.38 17.89 -12.84
C THR A 62 8.74 17.58 -14.27
N LEU A 63 8.93 18.65 -15.08
CA LEU A 63 9.50 18.61 -16.41
C LEU A 63 8.79 17.65 -17.37
N LEU A 64 7.46 17.57 -17.29
CA LEU A 64 6.68 16.71 -18.18
C LEU A 64 6.78 17.22 -19.62
N PRO A 65 7.14 16.35 -20.57
CA PRO A 65 7.05 16.67 -22.01
C PRO A 65 5.59 16.78 -22.47
N PRO A 66 5.32 17.35 -23.64
CA PRO A 66 3.99 17.38 -24.23
C PRO A 66 3.37 15.98 -24.28
N GLY A 67 2.11 15.88 -23.87
CA GLY A 67 1.36 14.62 -23.82
C GLY A 67 0.15 14.67 -22.92
N ASP A 68 -0.58 13.56 -22.85
CA ASP A 68 -1.70 13.37 -21.96
C ASP A 68 -1.27 12.51 -20.76
N TYR A 69 -1.66 12.93 -19.54
CA TYR A 69 -1.28 12.30 -18.30
C TYR A 69 -2.50 11.99 -17.44
N SER A 70 -2.55 10.80 -16.86
CA SER A 70 -3.52 10.39 -15.83
C SER A 70 -2.82 10.46 -14.48
N LEU A 71 -2.96 11.59 -13.78
CA LEU A 71 -2.30 11.84 -12.50
C LEU A 71 -3.17 11.36 -11.35
N THR A 72 -2.62 10.52 -10.48
CA THR A 72 -3.29 10.11 -9.24
C THR A 72 -3.06 11.18 -8.18
N VAL A 73 -4.12 11.82 -7.76
CA VAL A 73 -4.09 12.97 -6.84
C VAL A 73 -5.17 12.85 -5.77
N VAL A 74 -5.15 13.72 -4.78
CA VAL A 74 -6.19 13.81 -3.76
C VAL A 74 -7.54 14.13 -4.41
N LYS A 75 -8.60 13.44 -4.00
CA LYS A 75 -9.98 13.69 -4.46
C LYS A 75 -10.33 15.18 -4.31
N ASN A 76 -10.91 15.74 -5.38
CA ASN A 76 -11.30 17.16 -5.47
C ASN A 76 -10.14 18.17 -5.40
N SER A 77 -8.89 17.76 -5.62
CA SER A 77 -7.78 18.70 -5.69
C SER A 77 -7.78 19.46 -7.02
N THR A 78 -7.38 20.73 -6.96
CA THR A 78 -7.08 21.50 -8.17
C THR A 78 -5.65 21.28 -8.61
N LEU A 79 -5.41 21.19 -9.92
CA LEU A 79 -4.08 21.11 -10.50
C LEU A 79 -3.78 22.35 -11.34
N SER A 80 -2.54 22.82 -11.24
CA SER A 80 -2.02 23.93 -12.04
C SER A 80 -0.83 23.47 -12.86
N VAL A 81 -0.87 23.71 -14.17
CA VAL A 81 0.24 23.44 -15.09
C VAL A 81 1.09 24.71 -15.19
N VAL A 82 2.36 24.60 -14.84
CA VAL A 82 3.29 25.72 -14.82
C VAL A 82 4.44 25.44 -15.81
N LYS A 83 4.60 26.33 -16.80
CA LYS A 83 5.68 26.21 -17.78
C LYS A 83 7.05 26.14 -17.08
N SER A 84 7.88 25.21 -17.51
CA SER A 84 9.27 25.08 -17.04
C SER A 84 10.24 25.70 -18.01
N ILE A 85 11.23 26.45 -17.53
CA ILE A 85 12.16 27.22 -18.36
C ILE A 85 13.47 26.46 -18.59
N SER A 86 13.85 25.51 -17.74
CA SER A 86 15.08 24.71 -17.93
C SER A 86 15.12 23.49 -17.03
N ALA A 87 15.86 22.49 -17.46
CA ALA A 87 16.07 21.25 -16.76
C ALA A 87 17.50 21.12 -16.21
N PRO A 88 17.75 21.07 -14.88
CA PRO A 88 19.04 20.67 -14.35
C PRO A 88 19.30 19.17 -14.65
N ALA A 89 20.56 18.82 -14.94
CA ALA A 89 20.93 17.44 -15.25
C ALA A 89 21.06 16.62 -13.96
N THR A 90 20.10 15.74 -13.69
CA THR A 90 20.19 14.72 -12.65
C THR A 90 20.11 13.33 -13.26
N LYS A 91 20.87 12.40 -12.67
CA LYS A 91 20.90 11.00 -13.13
C LYS A 91 19.81 10.23 -12.37
N ALA A 92 18.94 9.54 -13.09
CA ALA A 92 17.92 8.69 -12.52
C ALA A 92 18.00 7.28 -13.12
N ILE A 93 17.21 6.36 -12.58
CA ILE A 93 17.12 4.96 -13.01
C ILE A 93 16.87 4.89 -14.52
N GLY A 94 17.62 4.02 -15.22
CA GLY A 94 17.43 3.80 -16.65
C GLY A 94 17.88 4.97 -17.55
N GLY A 95 18.79 5.85 -17.09
CA GLY A 95 19.37 6.94 -17.90
C GLY A 95 19.31 8.33 -17.28
N SER A 96 19.63 9.37 -18.06
CA SER A 96 19.47 10.78 -17.63
C SER A 96 18.01 11.16 -17.65
N ILE A 97 17.39 11.43 -16.48
CA ILE A 97 16.00 11.85 -16.42
C ILE A 97 15.75 12.92 -15.40
N LYS A 98 14.78 13.67 -15.76
CA LYS A 98 14.32 14.84 -15.09
C LYS A 98 12.81 14.84 -15.01
N GLU A 99 12.20 14.07 -15.90
CA GLU A 99 10.76 13.99 -16.11
C GLU A 99 10.19 12.97 -15.15
N ALA A 100 9.48 13.45 -14.13
CA ALA A 100 8.90 12.56 -13.10
C ALA A 100 7.50 13.01 -12.69
N VAL A 101 6.66 12.03 -12.40
CA VAL A 101 5.37 12.18 -11.70
C VAL A 101 5.48 11.54 -10.34
N TYR A 102 4.95 12.19 -9.32
CA TYR A 102 5.04 11.76 -7.92
C TYR A 102 3.66 11.42 -7.37
N PHE A 103 3.60 10.35 -6.62
CA PHE A 103 2.44 10.01 -5.78
C PHE A 103 2.89 9.89 -4.31
N PRO A 104 2.23 10.57 -3.35
CA PRO A 104 1.16 11.57 -3.51
C PRO A 104 1.66 12.91 -4.04
N SER A 105 2.91 13.29 -3.75
CA SER A 105 3.64 14.44 -4.28
C SER A 105 5.13 14.30 -3.98
N LYS A 106 5.94 15.16 -4.57
CA LYS A 106 7.40 15.10 -4.44
C LYS A 106 7.86 15.19 -2.99
N GLY A 107 8.57 14.14 -2.52
CA GLY A 107 9.12 14.07 -1.17
C GLY A 107 8.08 13.94 -0.04
N ARG A 108 6.83 13.65 -0.36
CA ARG A 108 5.77 13.36 0.61
C ARG A 108 5.39 11.90 0.59
N TYR A 109 4.94 11.38 1.72
CA TYR A 109 4.43 10.03 1.86
C TYR A 109 2.91 10.03 2.06
N ALA A 110 2.20 9.18 1.34
CA ALA A 110 0.88 8.70 1.70
C ALA A 110 0.99 7.70 2.84
N THR A 111 -0.08 7.43 3.57
CA THR A 111 -0.12 6.37 4.58
C THR A 111 -0.92 5.19 4.06
N VAL A 112 -0.30 4.01 4.06
CA VAL A 112 -0.95 2.73 3.81
C VAL A 112 -1.07 2.00 5.13
N MET A 113 -2.26 1.44 5.40
CA MET A 113 -2.60 0.70 6.60
C MET A 113 -3.29 -0.61 6.18
N PHE A 114 -2.79 -1.75 6.67
CA PHE A 114 -3.35 -3.07 6.42
C PHE A 114 -3.80 -3.74 7.72
N GLU A 115 -4.85 -4.57 7.60
CA GLU A 115 -5.29 -5.60 8.55
C GLU A 115 -4.88 -6.98 8.06
N ASP A 116 -4.46 -7.89 8.94
CA ASP A 116 -3.91 -9.20 8.61
C ASP A 116 -4.91 -10.36 8.70
N LEU A 117 -6.06 -10.14 9.32
CA LEU A 117 -7.03 -11.20 9.61
C LEU A 117 -7.98 -11.54 8.45
N PHE A 118 -7.75 -10.99 7.24
CA PHE A 118 -8.52 -11.41 6.06
C PHE A 118 -8.58 -12.96 5.97
N PRO A 119 -9.76 -13.58 5.79
CA PRO A 119 -11.06 -12.98 5.49
C PRO A 119 -11.91 -12.60 6.72
N SER A 120 -11.42 -12.76 7.94
CA SER A 120 -12.09 -12.27 9.16
C SER A 120 -11.90 -10.76 9.28
N LYS A 121 -12.88 -10.05 9.87
CA LYS A 121 -12.84 -8.58 9.94
C LYS A 121 -11.74 -8.01 10.83
N GLY A 122 -11.22 -8.79 11.76
CA GLY A 122 -10.20 -8.34 12.70
C GLY A 122 -10.75 -7.41 13.78
N ASP A 123 -9.84 -6.65 14.42
CA ASP A 123 -10.17 -5.67 15.46
C ASP A 123 -10.33 -4.25 14.89
N MET A 124 -10.07 -4.07 13.60
CA MET A 124 -10.29 -2.85 12.81
C MET A 124 -9.43 -1.66 13.26
N ASP A 125 -8.27 -1.92 13.78
CA ASP A 125 -7.35 -0.86 14.17
C ASP A 125 -6.40 -0.43 13.02
N MET A 126 -6.36 -1.22 11.93
CA MET A 126 -5.59 -0.90 10.72
C MET A 126 -4.10 -0.65 10.99
N ASN A 127 -3.50 -1.42 11.89
CA ASN A 127 -2.13 -1.22 12.30
C ASN A 127 -1.20 -2.42 12.08
N ASP A 128 -1.70 -3.51 11.49
CA ASP A 128 -0.96 -4.77 11.29
C ASP A 128 0.27 -4.63 10.39
N ALA A 129 0.18 -3.78 9.36
CA ALA A 129 1.33 -3.31 8.60
C ALA A 129 1.09 -1.86 8.15
N VAL A 130 1.84 -0.93 8.72
CA VAL A 130 1.72 0.49 8.41
C VAL A 130 3.01 1.02 7.81
N PHE A 131 2.89 1.70 6.69
CA PHE A 131 4.03 2.35 6.05
C PHE A 131 3.64 3.62 5.30
N GLY A 132 4.62 4.51 5.15
CA GLY A 132 4.57 5.60 4.19
C GLY A 132 4.88 5.07 2.79
N LEU A 133 4.07 5.47 1.81
CA LEU A 133 4.23 5.12 0.40
C LEU A 133 4.47 6.38 -0.41
N ASN A 134 5.56 6.40 -1.18
CA ASN A 134 5.77 7.38 -2.23
C ASN A 134 6.20 6.67 -3.51
N ILE A 135 5.61 7.02 -4.63
CA ILE A 135 5.97 6.44 -5.94
C ILE A 135 6.41 7.56 -6.87
N GLU A 136 7.57 7.36 -7.50
CA GLU A 136 8.11 8.25 -8.52
C GLU A 136 8.06 7.54 -9.87
N PHE A 137 7.27 8.05 -10.80
CA PHE A 137 7.20 7.53 -12.17
C PHE A 137 8.08 8.35 -13.08
N PHE A 138 9.00 7.70 -13.78
CA PHE A 138 9.87 8.34 -14.74
C PHE A 138 9.32 8.16 -16.16
N VAL A 139 9.17 9.25 -16.88
CA VAL A 139 8.64 9.25 -18.24
C VAL A 139 9.74 9.52 -19.27
N ASP A 140 9.52 9.08 -20.50
CA ASP A 140 10.38 9.45 -21.63
C ASP A 140 9.81 10.68 -22.37
N ASN A 141 10.54 11.15 -23.38
CA ASN A 141 10.16 12.32 -24.17
C ASN A 141 8.86 12.15 -24.99
N THR A 142 8.26 10.97 -24.98
CA THR A 142 6.98 10.65 -25.61
C THR A 142 5.84 10.45 -24.60
N ALA A 143 6.01 10.90 -23.35
CA ALA A 143 5.06 10.77 -22.24
C ALA A 143 4.72 9.32 -21.89
N LYS A 144 5.66 8.39 -22.10
CA LYS A 144 5.50 6.97 -21.70
C LYS A 144 6.26 6.70 -20.41
N VAL A 145 5.65 5.91 -19.53
CA VAL A 145 6.33 5.37 -18.35
C VAL A 145 7.42 4.40 -18.81
N ARG A 146 8.63 4.56 -18.30
CA ARG A 146 9.78 3.74 -18.61
C ARG A 146 10.42 3.09 -17.39
N ALA A 147 10.22 3.66 -16.22
CA ALA A 147 10.66 3.14 -14.95
C ALA A 147 9.83 3.80 -13.83
N PHE A 148 9.85 3.20 -12.66
CA PHE A 148 9.31 3.83 -11.46
C PHE A 148 10.06 3.35 -10.21
N ARG A 149 10.03 4.17 -9.17
CA ARG A 149 10.57 3.88 -7.84
C ARG A 149 9.44 3.82 -6.84
N ILE A 150 9.41 2.79 -6.01
CA ILE A 150 8.51 2.65 -4.86
C ILE A 150 9.34 2.92 -3.61
N ASN A 151 9.10 4.04 -2.94
CA ASN A 151 9.73 4.39 -1.67
C ASN A 151 8.83 3.93 -0.52
N ILE A 152 9.39 3.21 0.44
CA ILE A 152 8.71 2.68 1.61
C ILE A 152 9.35 3.24 2.88
N GLN A 153 8.51 3.82 3.74
CA GLN A 153 8.86 4.24 5.10
C GLN A 153 8.13 3.33 6.10
N PRO A 154 8.77 2.26 6.62
CA PRO A 154 8.14 1.39 7.61
C PRO A 154 7.78 2.17 8.87
N ARG A 155 6.57 1.95 9.41
CA ARG A 155 6.07 2.72 10.56
C ARG A 155 5.65 1.85 11.73
N ALA A 156 4.85 0.79 11.49
CA ALA A 156 4.33 -0.07 12.53
C ALA A 156 4.05 -1.50 12.06
N ILE A 157 4.03 -2.42 13.02
CA ILE A 157 3.59 -3.80 12.87
C ILE A 157 2.75 -4.20 14.10
N GLY A 158 1.43 -4.33 13.90
CA GLY A 158 0.47 -4.87 14.87
C GLY A 158 0.21 -6.36 14.67
N SER A 159 0.64 -6.92 13.55
CA SER A 159 0.44 -8.31 13.20
C SER A 159 1.25 -9.28 14.06
N SER A 160 0.63 -10.37 14.46
CA SER A 160 1.32 -11.49 15.12
C SER A 160 2.02 -12.44 14.15
N TYR A 161 1.86 -12.29 12.85
CA TYR A 161 2.54 -13.13 11.86
C TYR A 161 4.05 -12.86 11.84
N PRO A 162 4.88 -13.91 11.89
CA PRO A 162 6.33 -13.78 11.82
C PRO A 162 6.79 -13.32 10.43
N SER A 163 6.06 -13.70 9.38
CA SER A 163 6.36 -13.36 7.99
C SER A 163 5.34 -12.37 7.46
N ILE A 164 5.80 -11.17 7.11
CA ILE A 164 5.00 -10.13 6.46
C ILE A 164 5.77 -9.69 5.22
N GLY A 165 5.16 -9.87 4.06
CA GLY A 165 5.69 -9.40 2.79
C GLY A 165 4.89 -8.25 2.24
N LEU A 166 5.54 -7.43 1.42
CA LEU A 166 4.89 -6.39 0.61
C LEU A 166 5.24 -6.64 -0.85
N ALA A 167 4.27 -6.44 -1.74
CA ALA A 167 4.49 -6.52 -3.17
C ALA A 167 3.64 -5.49 -3.92
N ALA A 168 4.06 -5.20 -5.15
CA ALA A 168 3.24 -4.52 -6.14
C ALA A 168 2.87 -5.48 -7.26
N SER A 169 1.79 -5.20 -7.96
CA SER A 169 1.49 -5.84 -9.24
C SER A 169 1.30 -4.80 -10.32
N ILE A 170 1.75 -5.10 -11.53
CA ILE A 170 1.50 -4.29 -12.71
C ILE A 170 0.81 -5.16 -13.76
N TYR A 171 -0.40 -4.77 -14.13
CA TYR A 171 -1.20 -5.58 -15.06
C TYR A 171 -2.03 -4.72 -16.00
N THR A 172 -2.33 -5.32 -17.14
CA THR A 172 -3.28 -4.82 -18.13
C THR A 172 -4.16 -5.96 -18.62
N PHE A 173 -5.17 -5.65 -19.39
CA PHE A 173 -6.01 -6.68 -20.02
C PHE A 173 -5.97 -6.54 -21.55
N PRO A 174 -5.51 -7.57 -22.31
CA PRO A 174 -4.88 -8.84 -21.86
C PRO A 174 -3.52 -8.64 -21.21
N GLY A 175 -3.04 -9.64 -20.46
CA GLY A 175 -1.79 -9.57 -19.71
C GLY A 175 -0.57 -9.35 -20.61
N VAL A 176 0.29 -8.42 -20.19
CA VAL A 176 1.59 -8.12 -20.80
C VAL A 176 2.64 -8.10 -19.69
N SER A 177 3.82 -8.63 -19.95
CA SER A 177 4.96 -8.47 -19.03
C SER A 177 5.72 -7.20 -19.36
N PHE A 178 5.76 -6.27 -18.41
CA PHE A 178 6.36 -4.93 -18.54
C PHE A 178 7.79 -4.87 -18.02
N VAL A 179 8.09 -5.62 -16.95
CA VAL A 179 9.29 -5.43 -16.14
C VAL A 179 10.51 -6.06 -16.80
N GLU A 180 11.57 -5.27 -16.96
CA GLU A 180 12.90 -5.72 -17.37
C GLU A 180 13.74 -6.11 -16.16
N LYS A 181 13.75 -5.22 -15.14
CA LYS A 181 14.68 -5.31 -14.03
C LYS A 181 14.08 -4.72 -12.77
N ILE A 182 14.35 -5.35 -11.65
CA ILE A 182 14.02 -4.84 -10.31
C ILE A 182 15.32 -4.77 -9.50
N SER A 183 15.54 -3.65 -8.79
CA SER A 183 16.65 -3.51 -7.86
C SER A 183 16.19 -2.89 -6.55
N HIS A 184 16.84 -3.26 -5.46
CA HIS A 184 16.48 -2.85 -4.11
C HIS A 184 17.61 -2.02 -3.48
N SER A 185 17.27 -0.98 -2.72
CA SER A 185 18.25 -0.09 -2.06
C SER A 185 19.01 -0.75 -0.91
N SER A 186 18.52 -1.88 -0.39
CA SER A 186 19.10 -2.64 0.70
C SER A 186 18.85 -4.15 0.51
N ASN A 187 19.00 -4.98 1.55
CA ASN A 187 18.58 -6.38 1.45
C ASN A 187 17.04 -6.45 1.36
N SER A 188 16.53 -7.09 0.31
CA SER A 188 15.09 -7.17 0.01
C SER A 188 14.35 -8.29 0.76
N TYR A 189 15.07 -9.33 1.21
CA TYR A 189 14.48 -10.54 1.82
C TYR A 189 13.39 -11.21 0.95
N VAL A 190 13.37 -10.93 -0.36
CA VAL A 190 12.28 -11.37 -1.25
C VAL A 190 12.14 -12.88 -1.31
N ASN A 191 13.26 -13.62 -1.23
CA ASN A 191 13.25 -15.08 -1.23
C ASN A 191 12.62 -15.72 0.02
N ASP A 192 12.41 -14.94 1.10
CA ASP A 192 11.76 -15.44 2.31
C ASP A 192 10.29 -15.80 2.06
N LEU A 193 9.68 -15.20 1.02
CA LEU A 193 8.25 -15.34 0.75
C LEU A 193 7.90 -15.50 -0.73
N PHE A 194 8.68 -14.90 -1.64
CA PHE A 194 8.36 -14.83 -3.07
C PHE A 194 9.30 -15.73 -3.89
N ARG A 195 8.79 -16.25 -5.00
CA ARG A 195 9.56 -17.10 -5.93
C ARG A 195 10.21 -16.23 -7.00
N VAL A 196 11.41 -15.75 -6.74
CA VAL A 196 12.17 -14.89 -7.64
C VAL A 196 13.57 -15.45 -7.92
N ASN A 197 14.15 -15.04 -9.03
CA ASN A 197 15.58 -15.19 -9.26
C ASN A 197 16.28 -13.92 -8.78
N ALA A 198 17.10 -14.02 -7.75
CA ALA A 198 17.80 -12.90 -7.15
C ALA A 198 19.33 -13.07 -7.28
N ALA A 199 20.03 -12.01 -7.73
CA ALA A 199 21.48 -11.95 -7.83
C ALA A 199 21.97 -10.49 -7.73
N GLY A 200 22.97 -10.23 -6.88
CA GLY A 200 23.67 -8.95 -6.83
C GLY A 200 22.81 -7.72 -6.50
N GLY A 201 21.75 -7.89 -5.70
CA GLY A 201 20.82 -6.81 -5.35
C GLY A 201 19.73 -6.56 -6.39
N GLU A 202 19.74 -7.32 -7.47
CA GLU A 202 18.71 -7.33 -8.50
C GLU A 202 17.90 -8.63 -8.45
N TYR A 203 16.64 -8.58 -8.87
CA TYR A 203 15.78 -9.76 -8.91
C TYR A 203 14.69 -9.66 -9.99
N SER A 204 14.08 -10.78 -10.29
CA SER A 204 12.99 -10.90 -11.26
C SER A 204 11.63 -10.58 -10.64
N VAL A 205 10.61 -10.39 -11.47
CA VAL A 205 9.21 -10.55 -11.05
C VAL A 205 8.99 -11.95 -10.48
N GLU A 206 8.00 -12.09 -9.61
CA GLU A 206 7.64 -13.39 -9.06
C GLU A 206 7.14 -14.33 -10.16
N GLN A 207 7.73 -15.51 -10.19
CA GLN A 207 7.41 -16.55 -11.20
C GLN A 207 6.01 -17.13 -10.95
N GLY A 208 5.39 -17.67 -12.02
CA GLY A 208 4.12 -18.38 -11.93
C GLY A 208 2.87 -17.49 -11.95
N ASN A 209 3.02 -16.18 -12.09
CA ASN A 209 1.89 -15.25 -12.23
C ASN A 209 1.55 -14.96 -13.70
N LEU A 210 0.30 -14.61 -13.98
CA LEU A 210 -0.19 -14.21 -15.31
C LEU A 210 0.13 -12.75 -15.65
N PHE A 211 0.59 -11.97 -14.68
CA PHE A 211 1.01 -10.57 -14.80
C PHE A 211 2.21 -10.33 -13.91
N ASP A 212 2.88 -9.19 -14.09
CA ASP A 212 4.07 -8.90 -13.31
C ASP A 212 3.73 -8.64 -11.84
N VAL A 213 4.24 -9.49 -10.97
CA VAL A 213 4.24 -9.30 -9.51
C VAL A 213 5.66 -8.92 -9.10
N ILE A 214 5.79 -7.76 -8.50
CA ILE A 214 7.02 -7.09 -8.10
C ILE A 214 7.13 -7.19 -6.58
N PRO A 215 7.89 -8.15 -6.02
CA PRO A 215 8.11 -8.19 -4.59
C PRO A 215 8.81 -6.91 -4.12
N ILE A 216 8.26 -6.25 -3.11
CA ILE A 216 8.86 -5.08 -2.47
C ILE A 216 9.76 -5.55 -1.31
N THR A 217 9.27 -6.47 -0.50
CA THR A 217 10.06 -7.18 0.51
C THR A 217 9.39 -8.50 0.90
N GLY A 218 10.18 -9.52 1.17
CA GLY A 218 9.71 -10.79 1.73
C GLY A 218 9.69 -10.80 3.26
N ASN A 219 10.26 -9.78 3.91
CA ASN A 219 10.30 -9.68 5.36
C ASN A 219 10.26 -8.21 5.81
N PHE A 220 9.05 -7.68 5.99
CA PHE A 220 8.85 -6.30 6.39
C PHE A 220 9.38 -6.00 7.80
N ARG A 221 9.38 -7.00 8.71
CA ARG A 221 9.93 -6.88 10.07
C ARG A 221 11.42 -6.57 10.09
N ALA A 222 12.17 -7.02 9.09
CA ALA A 222 13.61 -6.82 9.02
C ALA A 222 14.05 -5.35 8.92
N TYR A 223 13.13 -4.44 8.60
CA TYR A 223 13.42 -3.00 8.54
C TYR A 223 13.19 -2.26 9.88
N PHE A 224 12.86 -2.99 10.94
CA PHE A 224 12.75 -2.46 12.30
C PHE A 224 13.97 -2.89 13.11
N ASN A 225 14.62 -1.98 13.82
CA ASN A 225 15.87 -2.25 14.55
C ASN A 225 15.70 -3.28 15.67
N ASN A 226 14.50 -3.52 16.15
CA ASN A 226 14.17 -4.59 17.09
C ASN A 226 13.09 -5.52 16.52
N SER A 227 13.47 -6.32 15.53
CA SER A 227 12.54 -7.23 14.83
C SER A 227 12.10 -8.45 15.67
N LYS A 228 12.58 -8.59 16.92
CA LYS A 228 12.23 -9.72 17.80
C LYS A 228 10.90 -9.53 18.51
N ASP A 229 10.47 -8.27 18.70
CA ASP A 229 9.20 -7.98 19.33
C ASP A 229 8.05 -8.26 18.35
N LEU A 230 6.97 -8.81 18.88
CA LEU A 230 5.82 -9.19 18.09
C LEU A 230 5.09 -7.94 17.56
N PHE A 231 4.89 -6.97 18.44
CA PHE A 231 4.24 -5.69 18.15
C PHE A 231 5.25 -4.56 18.13
N LEU A 232 5.30 -3.80 17.06
CA LEU A 232 6.30 -2.75 16.84
C LEU A 232 5.61 -1.43 16.52
N ASN A 233 5.84 -0.42 17.33
CA ASN A 233 5.31 0.94 17.17
C ASN A 233 3.76 1.04 17.13
N VAL A 234 3.06 0.15 17.84
CA VAL A 234 1.59 0.17 17.91
C VAL A 234 1.04 0.45 19.31
N ARG A 235 1.89 0.45 20.33
CA ARG A 235 1.48 0.74 21.72
C ARG A 235 2.34 1.87 22.28
N ASN A 236 1.71 2.92 22.83
CA ASN A 236 2.43 4.07 23.38
C ASN A 236 3.23 3.73 24.67
N ILE A 237 2.95 2.60 25.31
CA ILE A 237 3.71 2.12 26.47
C ILE A 237 5.04 1.48 26.08
N ASP A 238 5.20 1.08 24.83
CA ASP A 238 6.43 0.44 24.35
C ASP A 238 7.41 1.50 23.86
N PRO A 239 8.73 1.23 23.97
CA PRO A 239 9.73 2.13 23.42
C PRO A 239 9.58 2.23 21.89
N PHE A 240 9.90 3.40 21.35
CA PHE A 240 9.97 3.58 19.91
C PHE A 240 11.05 2.68 19.30
N THR A 241 10.66 1.90 18.32
CA THR A 241 11.57 1.11 17.50
C THR A 241 11.85 1.88 16.20
N SER A 242 13.08 2.30 16.02
CA SER A 242 13.50 2.99 14.79
C SER A 242 13.47 2.06 13.59
N THR A 243 13.20 2.65 12.43
CA THR A 243 13.01 1.93 11.17
C THR A 243 13.98 2.39 10.11
N GLN A 244 14.23 1.54 9.12
CA GLN A 244 15.02 1.84 7.94
C GLN A 244 14.10 2.06 6.74
N GLU A 245 14.12 3.25 6.15
CA GLU A 245 13.49 3.51 4.85
C GLU A 245 14.25 2.78 3.74
N PHE A 246 13.51 2.34 2.73
CA PHE A 246 14.07 1.70 1.56
C PHE A 246 13.24 1.98 0.30
N TYR A 247 13.80 1.68 -0.86
CA TYR A 247 13.11 1.80 -2.12
C TYR A 247 13.37 0.60 -3.05
N VAL A 248 12.45 0.42 -3.96
CA VAL A 248 12.54 -0.56 -5.05
C VAL A 248 12.47 0.18 -6.37
N ASP A 249 13.45 -0.02 -7.22
CA ASP A 249 13.51 0.50 -8.58
C ASP A 249 13.04 -0.55 -9.57
N VAL A 250 12.12 -0.16 -10.44
CA VAL A 250 11.54 -1.01 -11.47
C VAL A 250 11.78 -0.38 -12.84
N GLU A 251 12.57 -1.04 -13.67
CA GLU A 251 12.80 -0.64 -15.05
C GLU A 251 11.90 -1.44 -15.99
N LEU A 252 11.28 -0.76 -16.96
CA LEU A 252 10.40 -1.40 -17.92
C LEU A 252 11.17 -1.76 -19.21
N LYS A 253 10.78 -2.87 -19.83
CA LYS A 253 11.28 -3.26 -21.15
C LYS A 253 11.08 -2.13 -22.17
N SER A 254 12.06 -1.91 -23.01
CA SER A 254 12.01 -0.82 -24.00
C SER A 254 10.80 -0.90 -24.94
N ASN A 255 10.34 -2.11 -25.26
CA ASN A 255 9.16 -2.40 -26.09
C ASN A 255 7.85 -2.49 -25.32
N ALA A 256 7.87 -2.38 -23.99
CA ALA A 256 6.68 -2.48 -23.12
C ALA A 256 6.35 -1.17 -22.38
N LYS A 257 6.98 -0.06 -22.74
CA LYS A 257 6.62 1.26 -22.22
C LYS A 257 5.19 1.60 -22.60
N PHE A 258 4.41 2.12 -21.67
CA PHE A 258 3.02 2.48 -21.91
C PHE A 258 2.77 3.97 -21.70
N PRO A 259 1.79 4.58 -22.40
CA PRO A 259 1.43 5.98 -22.22
C PRO A 259 1.05 6.29 -20.79
N PHE A 260 1.49 7.42 -20.23
CA PHE A 260 1.12 7.81 -18.87
C PHE A 260 -0.39 8.01 -18.72
N SER A 261 -1.10 8.38 -19.77
CA SER A 261 -2.56 8.50 -19.80
C SER A 261 -3.30 7.17 -19.59
N SER A 262 -2.63 6.04 -19.76
CA SER A 262 -3.20 4.72 -19.47
C SER A 262 -2.94 4.22 -18.05
N LEU A 263 -2.05 4.89 -17.29
CA LEU A 263 -1.71 4.49 -15.92
C LEU A 263 -2.90 4.72 -14.97
N THR A 264 -3.14 3.74 -14.11
CA THR A 264 -3.96 3.85 -12.91
C THR A 264 -3.23 3.30 -11.71
N LEU A 265 -3.49 3.83 -10.54
CA LEU A 265 -2.86 3.40 -9.28
C LEU A 265 -3.95 2.98 -8.29
N LEU A 266 -3.85 1.74 -7.80
CA LEU A 266 -4.78 1.16 -6.83
C LEU A 266 -6.25 1.17 -7.30
N GLU A 267 -6.47 1.08 -8.59
CA GLU A 267 -7.79 1.08 -9.21
C GLU A 267 -8.19 -0.33 -9.65
N PRO A 268 -9.48 -0.61 -9.86
CA PRO A 268 -9.91 -1.84 -10.49
C PRO A 268 -9.32 -2.00 -11.89
N ALA A 269 -9.13 -3.26 -12.32
CA ALA A 269 -8.70 -3.56 -13.68
C ALA A 269 -9.70 -3.00 -14.72
N ALA A 270 -9.20 -2.22 -15.68
CA ALA A 270 -10.02 -1.67 -16.76
C ALA A 270 -9.35 -1.88 -18.12
N THR A 271 -10.17 -2.10 -19.15
CA THR A 271 -9.68 -2.28 -20.53
C THR A 271 -8.89 -1.06 -20.99
N GLY A 272 -7.71 -1.30 -21.58
CA GLY A 272 -6.83 -0.25 -22.09
C GLY A 272 -6.09 0.54 -20.99
N LYS A 273 -6.22 0.15 -19.72
CA LYS A 273 -5.47 0.72 -18.60
C LYS A 273 -4.38 -0.22 -18.14
N VAL A 274 -3.31 0.35 -17.60
CA VAL A 274 -2.24 -0.34 -16.89
C VAL A 274 -2.37 0.05 -15.43
N ASN A 275 -2.73 -0.92 -14.59
CA ASN A 275 -2.91 -0.66 -13.17
C ASN A 275 -1.70 -1.13 -12.38
N ILE A 276 -1.28 -0.30 -11.42
CA ILE A 276 -0.34 -0.68 -10.37
C ILE A 276 -1.10 -0.79 -9.06
N ASP A 277 -1.04 -1.98 -8.45
CA ASP A 277 -1.61 -2.29 -7.15
C ASP A 277 -0.49 -2.55 -6.14
N ILE A 278 -0.75 -2.29 -4.86
CA ILE A 278 0.16 -2.57 -3.74
C ILE A 278 -0.60 -3.47 -2.77
N PHE A 279 0.02 -4.56 -2.33
CA PHE A 279 -0.62 -5.51 -1.44
C PHE A 279 0.31 -6.07 -0.37
N GLY A 280 -0.26 -6.49 0.75
CA GLY A 280 0.41 -7.20 1.83
C GLY A 280 0.24 -8.70 1.73
N VAL A 281 1.20 -9.46 2.28
CA VAL A 281 1.14 -10.92 2.42
C VAL A 281 1.44 -11.26 3.87
N PHE A 282 0.53 -11.95 4.55
CA PHE A 282 0.63 -12.20 5.98
C PHE A 282 0.73 -13.70 6.31
N GLY A 283 1.85 -14.12 6.89
CA GLY A 283 2.10 -15.50 7.33
C GLY A 283 2.47 -16.48 6.22
N GLY A 284 1.85 -16.40 5.04
CA GLY A 284 2.12 -17.31 3.92
C GLY A 284 1.74 -16.73 2.58
N ARG A 285 2.43 -17.15 1.50
CA ARG A 285 2.32 -16.54 0.16
C ARG A 285 0.89 -16.49 -0.41
N GLY A 286 0.02 -17.39 0.01
CA GLY A 286 -1.38 -17.39 -0.43
C GLY A 286 -2.30 -16.45 0.35
N LYS A 287 -1.82 -15.83 1.43
CA LYS A 287 -2.61 -14.95 2.28
C LYS A 287 -2.35 -13.48 1.91
N GLU A 288 -2.91 -13.08 0.80
CA GLU A 288 -2.80 -11.72 0.27
C GLU A 288 -3.91 -10.82 0.81
N VAL A 289 -3.58 -9.57 1.05
CA VAL A 289 -4.52 -8.48 1.36
C VAL A 289 -4.28 -7.35 0.38
N HIS A 290 -5.28 -7.04 -0.41
CA HIS A 290 -5.27 -5.95 -1.40
C HIS A 290 -6.21 -4.83 -0.99
N PHE A 291 -6.05 -3.68 -1.61
CA PHE A 291 -7.09 -2.68 -1.62
C PHE A 291 -8.35 -3.23 -2.27
N LYS A 292 -9.51 -2.66 -1.91
CA LYS A 292 -10.78 -3.07 -2.52
C LYS A 292 -10.68 -3.06 -4.05
N ASP A 293 -11.25 -4.10 -4.66
CA ASP A 293 -11.23 -4.37 -6.11
C ASP A 293 -9.82 -4.66 -6.68
N GLY A 294 -8.80 -4.81 -5.85
CA GLY A 294 -7.48 -5.27 -6.24
C GLY A 294 -7.53 -6.69 -6.83
N ARG A 295 -6.60 -6.96 -7.74
CA ARG A 295 -6.54 -8.25 -8.42
C ARG A 295 -5.63 -9.23 -7.69
N PRO A 296 -6.16 -10.36 -7.15
CA PRO A 296 -5.32 -11.36 -6.49
C PRO A 296 -4.36 -12.01 -7.49
N THR A 297 -3.19 -12.43 -7.00
CA THR A 297 -2.21 -13.15 -7.80
C THR A 297 -2.60 -14.62 -8.00
N ASN A 298 -1.83 -15.35 -8.81
CA ASN A 298 -2.04 -16.80 -9.00
C ASN A 298 -1.75 -17.61 -7.73
N TYR A 299 -1.05 -17.04 -6.76
CA TYR A 299 -0.76 -17.69 -5.48
C TYR A 299 -1.83 -17.48 -4.42
N PHE A 300 -2.76 -16.54 -4.64
CA PHE A 300 -3.83 -16.25 -3.71
C PHE A 300 -4.67 -17.49 -3.40
N TYR A 301 -4.97 -17.70 -2.12
CA TYR A 301 -5.82 -18.82 -1.69
C TYR A 301 -7.30 -18.48 -1.88
N TYR A 302 -7.83 -18.74 -3.07
CA TYR A 302 -9.20 -18.41 -3.46
C TYR A 302 -10.33 -18.88 -2.52
N PRO A 303 -10.19 -19.97 -1.72
CA PRO A 303 -11.21 -20.30 -0.71
C PRO A 303 -11.49 -19.18 0.28
N TYR A 304 -10.60 -18.21 0.48
CA TYR A 304 -10.88 -17.03 1.29
C TYR A 304 -12.06 -16.20 0.73
N PHE A 305 -12.16 -16.04 -0.55
CA PHE A 305 -13.30 -15.35 -1.17
C PHE A 305 -14.61 -16.12 -1.00
N VAL A 306 -14.57 -17.45 -1.07
CA VAL A 306 -15.74 -18.30 -0.85
C VAL A 306 -16.25 -18.15 0.59
N SER A 307 -15.34 -18.13 1.57
CA SER A 307 -15.69 -18.01 2.99
C SER A 307 -16.32 -16.66 3.37
N THR A 308 -16.02 -15.59 2.62
CA THR A 308 -16.58 -14.25 2.83
C THR A 308 -17.75 -13.94 1.89
N ASN A 309 -18.04 -14.81 0.93
CA ASN A 309 -18.98 -14.55 -0.16
C ASN A 309 -18.67 -13.24 -0.90
N THR A 310 -17.39 -12.97 -1.11
CA THR A 310 -16.89 -11.79 -1.84
C THR A 310 -15.86 -12.19 -2.89
N SER A 311 -15.47 -11.27 -3.73
CA SER A 311 -14.44 -11.47 -4.76
C SER A 311 -13.52 -10.25 -4.93
N ASN A 312 -13.58 -9.29 -3.99
CA ASN A 312 -12.97 -7.97 -4.19
C ASN A 312 -12.30 -7.36 -2.95
N PHE A 313 -11.88 -8.18 -1.99
CA PHE A 313 -11.26 -7.71 -0.74
C PHE A 313 -12.12 -6.70 0.06
N ALA A 314 -13.44 -6.87 -0.04
CA ALA A 314 -14.40 -6.17 0.80
C ALA A 314 -15.45 -7.16 1.30
N THR A 315 -16.00 -6.94 2.49
CA THR A 315 -17.10 -7.73 3.03
C THR A 315 -18.42 -7.39 2.31
N VAL A 316 -19.46 -8.17 2.56
CA VAL A 316 -20.80 -7.91 1.99
C VAL A 316 -21.37 -6.55 2.40
N ASP A 317 -20.96 -6.01 3.53
CA ASP A 317 -21.30 -4.68 4.05
C ASP A 317 -20.21 -3.63 3.72
N ASN A 318 -19.31 -3.96 2.79
CA ASN A 318 -18.27 -3.11 2.27
C ASN A 318 -17.20 -2.67 3.26
N TRP A 319 -16.89 -3.47 4.30
CA TRP A 319 -15.67 -3.27 5.07
C TRP A 319 -14.45 -3.83 4.32
N VAL A 320 -13.27 -3.25 4.55
CA VAL A 320 -12.01 -3.58 3.86
C VAL A 320 -10.87 -3.88 4.84
N TRP A 321 -9.78 -4.45 4.34
CA TRP A 321 -8.54 -4.73 5.10
C TRP A 321 -7.36 -3.87 4.67
N ALA A 322 -7.61 -2.87 3.82
CA ALA A 322 -6.61 -1.91 3.39
C ALA A 322 -7.22 -0.52 3.25
N VAL A 323 -6.57 0.48 3.82
CA VAL A 323 -6.97 1.90 3.75
C VAL A 323 -5.76 2.74 3.34
N LEU A 324 -6.01 3.72 2.47
CA LEU A 324 -5.01 4.67 2.04
C LEU A 324 -5.47 6.10 2.36
N SER A 325 -4.57 6.85 3.02
CA SER A 325 -4.64 8.31 3.10
C SER A 325 -3.54 8.92 2.22
N ASP A 326 -3.89 9.93 1.44
CA ASP A 326 -2.94 10.74 0.66
C ASP A 326 -1.92 11.48 1.52
N GLN A 327 -2.18 11.59 2.83
CA GLN A 327 -1.33 12.29 3.79
C GLN A 327 -0.57 11.31 4.68
N SER A 328 0.55 11.81 5.22
CA SER A 328 1.27 11.14 6.30
C SER A 328 0.51 11.33 7.60
N ILE A 329 -0.28 10.34 7.98
CA ILE A 329 -1.09 10.35 9.21
C ILE A 329 -0.61 9.29 10.20
N ARG A 330 -0.94 9.49 11.49
CA ARG A 330 -0.71 8.48 12.54
C ARG A 330 -1.63 7.29 12.32
N HIS A 331 -1.23 6.13 12.82
CA HIS A 331 -2.10 4.95 12.87
C HIS A 331 -2.68 4.78 14.27
N PRO A 332 -3.81 4.07 14.41
CA PRO A 332 -4.36 3.72 15.71
C PRO A 332 -3.41 2.84 16.52
N GLN A 333 -3.52 2.91 17.84
CA GLN A 333 -2.86 1.94 18.73
C GLN A 333 -3.53 0.58 18.61
N GLU A 334 -2.79 -0.45 19.00
CA GLU A 334 -3.26 -1.84 19.12
C GLU A 334 -4.59 -1.92 19.85
N PHE A 335 -5.57 -2.62 19.25
CA PHE A 335 -6.95 -2.76 19.70
C PHE A 335 -7.76 -1.45 19.76
N LYS A 336 -7.34 -0.39 19.09
CA LYS A 336 -8.07 0.86 18.97
C LYS A 336 -8.65 1.01 17.58
N LYS A 337 -9.94 0.74 17.42
CA LYS A 337 -10.63 0.81 16.13
C LYS A 337 -10.40 2.17 15.45
N ILE A 338 -10.10 2.14 14.14
CA ILE A 338 -9.76 3.35 13.36
C ILE A 338 -10.82 4.46 13.45
N TYR A 339 -12.11 4.11 13.51
CA TYR A 339 -13.19 5.10 13.62
C TYR A 339 -13.38 5.65 15.05
N HIS A 340 -12.71 5.09 16.06
CA HIS A 340 -12.58 5.71 17.39
C HIS A 340 -11.37 6.64 17.44
N ALA A 341 -10.30 6.30 16.74
CA ALA A 341 -9.11 7.15 16.62
C ALA A 341 -9.38 8.38 15.74
N TYR A 342 -10.23 8.22 14.73
CA TYR A 342 -10.61 9.25 13.78
C TYR A 342 -12.15 9.38 13.70
N PRO A 343 -12.76 10.28 14.48
CA PRO A 343 -14.23 10.40 14.57
C PRO A 343 -14.92 10.64 13.22
N ASN A 344 -14.26 11.31 12.28
CA ASN A 344 -14.82 11.58 10.96
C ASN A 344 -14.71 10.39 9.99
N PHE A 345 -13.96 9.34 10.33
CA PHE A 345 -13.77 8.17 9.47
C PHE A 345 -15.10 7.47 9.15
N LYS A 346 -15.97 7.32 10.17
CA LYS A 346 -17.28 6.72 9.99
C LYS A 346 -18.15 7.52 9.02
N SER A 347 -18.29 8.82 9.23
CA SER A 347 -19.10 9.69 8.37
C SER A 347 -18.54 9.78 6.94
N TRP A 348 -17.21 9.77 6.79
CA TRP A 348 -16.54 9.70 5.51
C TRP A 348 -16.89 8.40 4.76
N ALA A 349 -16.78 7.25 5.43
CA ALA A 349 -17.12 5.97 4.84
C ALA A 349 -18.60 5.85 4.49
N GLU A 350 -19.51 6.20 5.40
CA GLU A 350 -20.96 6.11 5.22
C GLU A 350 -21.50 7.08 4.16
N SER A 351 -20.83 8.22 3.94
CA SER A 351 -21.16 9.15 2.86
C SER A 351 -20.55 8.75 1.51
N GLY A 352 -19.79 7.63 1.44
CA GLY A 352 -19.09 7.25 0.22
C GLY A 352 -17.96 8.20 -0.17
N GLY A 353 -17.25 8.75 0.83
CA GLY A 353 -16.18 9.71 0.63
C GLY A 353 -16.64 11.18 0.60
N GLY A 354 -17.90 11.45 0.91
CA GLY A 354 -18.44 12.81 1.06
C GLY A 354 -17.65 13.59 2.14
N GLY A 355 -17.51 14.91 1.95
CA GLY A 355 -16.68 15.73 2.83
C GLY A 355 -15.18 15.71 2.49
N GLY A 356 -14.76 14.97 1.45
CA GLY A 356 -13.39 14.97 0.93
C GLY A 356 -12.43 14.05 1.66
N ALA A 357 -11.13 14.25 1.44
CA ALA A 357 -10.07 13.37 1.92
C ALA A 357 -9.67 13.59 3.40
N GLY A 358 -10.20 14.60 4.07
CA GLY A 358 -9.77 15.06 5.41
C GLY A 358 -10.34 14.29 6.60
N TRP A 359 -10.77 13.05 6.44
CA TRP A 359 -11.37 12.24 7.50
C TRP A 359 -10.46 12.05 8.73
N TYR A 360 -9.17 12.19 8.56
CA TYR A 360 -8.15 12.04 9.61
C TYR A 360 -8.08 13.24 10.60
N ALA A 361 -8.89 14.25 10.40
CA ALA A 361 -8.99 15.40 11.32
C ALA A 361 -10.47 15.65 11.71
N PRO A 362 -10.79 15.84 13.01
CA PRO A 362 -9.90 15.75 14.16
C PRO A 362 -9.48 14.30 14.49
N ALA A 363 -8.44 14.18 15.30
CA ALA A 363 -7.92 12.91 15.78
C ALA A 363 -8.01 12.81 17.32
N VAL A 364 -8.24 11.60 17.84
CA VAL A 364 -8.25 11.28 19.27
C VAL A 364 -6.86 10.73 19.65
N LEU A 365 -5.99 11.60 20.17
CA LEU A 365 -4.58 11.27 20.41
C LEU A 365 -4.37 10.04 21.32
N ASP A 366 -5.22 9.84 22.32
CA ASP A 366 -5.15 8.68 23.23
C ASP A 366 -5.46 7.34 22.51
N SER A 367 -6.03 7.40 21.33
CA SER A 367 -6.29 6.22 20.48
C SER A 367 -5.26 6.06 19.37
N LEU A 368 -4.33 7.00 19.22
CA LEU A 368 -3.29 6.99 18.21
C LEU A 368 -1.92 6.63 18.81
N TRP A 369 -1.10 6.00 18.02
CA TRP A 369 0.31 5.87 18.34
C TRP A 369 0.99 7.24 18.13
N THR A 370 1.65 7.75 19.20
CA THR A 370 2.16 9.13 19.24
C THR A 370 3.68 9.21 19.34
N SER A 371 4.36 8.10 19.63
CA SER A 371 5.82 8.05 19.70
C SER A 371 6.45 8.09 18.29
N GLY A 372 7.77 8.35 18.22
CA GLY A 372 8.53 8.34 16.98
C GLY A 372 8.69 9.71 16.31
N ASN A 373 9.52 9.72 15.28
CA ASN A 373 10.02 10.94 14.61
C ASN A 373 9.50 11.11 13.18
N PHE A 374 8.42 10.45 12.82
CA PHE A 374 7.82 10.61 11.49
C PHE A 374 7.09 11.96 11.39
N SER A 375 7.18 12.59 10.22
CA SER A 375 6.44 13.83 9.95
C SER A 375 5.00 13.50 9.63
N TYR A 376 4.11 13.72 10.59
CA TYR A 376 2.67 13.54 10.45
C TYR A 376 1.94 14.88 10.33
N VAL A 377 0.76 14.86 9.69
CA VAL A 377 -0.13 16.01 9.56
C VAL A 377 -1.18 16.11 10.67
N ASN A 378 -1.23 15.14 11.58
CA ASN A 378 -2.14 15.09 12.73
C ASN A 378 -1.42 14.71 14.03
#